data_294f6ae015832264dd8d0d440945032c
#
_entry.id   294f6ae015832264dd8d0d440945032c
#
_cell.length_a   1.000
_cell.length_b   1.000
_cell.length_c   1.000
_cell.angle_alpha   90.00
_cell.angle_beta   90.00
_cell.angle_gamma   90.00
#
_symmetry.space_group_name_H-M   'P 1'
#
loop_
_entity.id
_entity.type
_entity.pdbx_description
1 polymer ?
#
loop_
_entity_poly.entity_id
_entity_poly.type
_entity_poly.pdbx_seq_one_letter_code
_entity_poly.pdbx_strand_id
1 'polypeptide(L)'
;TPARHASQEVVDAAYAAVRSWGLDPVMHPDTNQPHRQFGGTDAQRATALNDAFADPEVGAVWALRGGYGCTRIVPLLSAQTLRDNPTWIVGFSDVTALHGWANQAGVASLHAPVASTLASTDDEDLSALAEVLKTGDPTLDQLDRAVVGGNLSVLYAMLGTPHMPPLEGKWLLLEDVDEYLYHLDRMLVAFTHAGVG
;
A
#
# COMPACT_ATOMS: atom_id res chain seq x y z
N THR A 1 2.55 10.62 0.37
CA THR A 1 3.45 9.59 -0.21
C THR A 1 4.17 8.83 0.91
N PRO A 2 3.88 7.56 1.14
CA PRO A 2 4.57 6.78 2.19
C PRO A 2 6.01 6.42 1.80
N ALA A 3 6.37 6.47 0.51
CA ALA A 3 7.66 6.12 -0.07
C ALA A 3 8.38 7.33 -0.70
N ARG A 4 8.58 7.33 -2.02
CA ARG A 4 9.26 8.43 -2.74
C ARG A 4 8.31 9.60 -2.97
N HIS A 5 8.87 10.82 -3.15
CA HIS A 5 8.10 11.97 -3.58
C HIS A 5 7.58 11.82 -5.02
N ALA A 6 6.47 12.42 -5.33
CA ALA A 6 5.88 12.48 -6.66
C ALA A 6 6.05 13.87 -7.30
N SER A 7 6.02 13.96 -8.63
CA SER A 7 5.97 15.25 -9.31
C SER A 7 4.61 15.93 -9.13
N GLN A 8 4.56 17.23 -9.37
CA GLN A 8 3.29 17.98 -9.29
C GLN A 8 2.26 17.47 -10.31
N GLU A 9 2.71 17.02 -11.48
CA GLU A 9 1.84 16.43 -12.52
C GLU A 9 1.13 15.17 -12.01
N VAL A 10 1.83 14.30 -11.24
CA VAL A 10 1.22 13.12 -10.61
C VAL A 10 0.20 13.52 -9.56
N VAL A 11 0.50 14.53 -8.77
CA VAL A 11 -0.44 15.08 -7.76
C VAL A 11 -1.69 15.61 -8.46
N ASP A 12 -1.54 16.43 -9.49
CA ASP A 12 -2.65 17.05 -10.21
C ASP A 12 -3.50 15.97 -10.91
N ALA A 13 -2.87 14.95 -11.51
CA ALA A 13 -3.56 13.82 -12.12
C ALA A 13 -4.35 13.01 -11.08
N ALA A 14 -3.77 12.75 -9.89
CA ALA A 14 -4.45 12.07 -8.80
C ALA A 14 -5.70 12.84 -8.35
N TYR A 15 -5.58 14.16 -8.17
CA TYR A 15 -6.71 15.02 -7.81
C TYR A 15 -7.81 15.00 -8.88
N ALA A 16 -7.43 15.08 -10.15
CA ALA A 16 -8.37 15.02 -11.26
C ALA A 16 -9.12 13.69 -11.30
N ALA A 17 -8.39 12.56 -11.14
CA ALA A 17 -8.99 11.23 -11.14
C ALA A 17 -9.98 11.06 -9.99
N VAL A 18 -9.58 11.36 -8.76
CA VAL A 18 -10.43 11.20 -7.56
C VAL A 18 -11.69 12.06 -7.67
N ARG A 19 -11.57 13.31 -8.15
CA ARG A 19 -12.74 14.16 -8.40
C ARG A 19 -13.65 13.64 -9.50
N SER A 20 -13.08 13.05 -10.57
CA SER A 20 -13.88 12.44 -11.64
C SER A 20 -14.69 11.23 -11.16
N TRP A 21 -14.23 10.56 -10.10
CA TRP A 21 -14.94 9.48 -9.43
C TRP A 21 -16.02 9.99 -8.45
N GLY A 22 -16.14 11.31 -8.26
CA GLY A 22 -17.10 11.92 -7.34
C GLY A 22 -16.66 11.89 -5.86
N LEU A 23 -15.36 11.68 -5.61
CA LEU A 23 -14.74 11.70 -4.29
C LEU A 23 -13.99 13.02 -4.05
N ASP A 24 -13.76 13.38 -2.79
CA ASP A 24 -13.05 14.60 -2.40
C ASP A 24 -11.61 14.29 -2.01
N PRO A 25 -10.61 14.65 -2.85
CA PRO A 25 -9.21 14.41 -2.54
C PRO A 25 -8.68 15.46 -1.56
N VAL A 26 -8.08 15.01 -0.48
CA VAL A 26 -7.36 15.85 0.49
C VAL A 26 -5.89 15.44 0.56
N MET A 27 -5.01 16.37 0.87
CA MET A 27 -3.60 16.11 1.06
C MET A 27 -3.14 16.71 2.39
N HIS A 28 -2.58 15.84 3.24
CA HIS A 28 -1.97 16.31 4.49
C HIS A 28 -0.78 17.23 4.18
N PRO A 29 -0.58 18.32 4.95
CA PRO A 29 0.49 19.31 4.71
C PRO A 29 1.90 18.70 4.64
N ASP A 30 2.16 17.64 5.43
CA ASP A 30 3.43 16.92 5.43
C ASP A 30 3.57 15.91 4.29
N THR A 31 2.54 15.73 3.45
CA THR A 31 2.60 14.83 2.32
C THR A 31 3.38 15.44 1.17
N ASN A 32 4.23 14.61 0.55
CA ASN A 32 5.02 14.98 -0.64
C ASN A 32 6.00 16.15 -0.42
N GLN A 33 6.57 16.24 0.78
CA GLN A 33 7.62 17.21 1.12
C GLN A 33 9.00 16.57 0.81
N PRO A 34 9.67 16.91 -0.30
CA PRO A 34 10.86 16.19 -0.71
C PRO A 34 11.97 16.21 0.35
N HIS A 35 12.39 15.03 0.80
CA HIS A 35 13.53 14.84 1.66
C HIS A 35 14.44 13.73 1.09
N ARG A 36 15.55 14.10 0.44
CA ARG A 36 16.37 13.16 -0.34
C ARG A 36 15.50 12.48 -1.42
N GLN A 37 15.39 11.15 -1.39
CA GLN A 37 14.53 10.40 -2.31
C GLN A 37 13.08 10.22 -1.82
N PHE A 38 12.79 10.57 -0.57
CA PHE A 38 11.50 10.31 0.07
C PHE A 38 10.52 11.48 -0.07
N GLY A 39 9.25 11.18 0.11
CA GLY A 39 8.17 12.17 0.15
C GLY A 39 8.05 12.92 1.48
N GLY A 40 9.10 12.94 2.29
CA GLY A 40 9.24 13.53 3.61
C GLY A 40 10.23 12.77 4.47
N THR A 41 10.56 13.30 5.65
CA THR A 41 11.26 12.53 6.69
C THR A 41 10.40 11.34 7.14
N ASP A 42 11.00 10.35 7.78
CA ASP A 42 10.25 9.20 8.31
C ASP A 42 9.14 9.67 9.26
N ALA A 43 9.41 10.65 10.12
CA ALA A 43 8.43 11.22 11.05
C ALA A 43 7.27 11.90 10.29
N GLN A 44 7.53 12.76 9.32
CA GLN A 44 6.48 13.42 8.54
C GLN A 44 5.58 12.42 7.82
N ARG A 45 6.18 11.43 7.16
CA ARG A 45 5.42 10.40 6.44
C ARG A 45 4.55 9.56 7.38
N ALA A 46 5.07 9.20 8.54
CA ALA A 46 4.31 8.47 9.56
C ALA A 46 3.21 9.33 10.20
N THR A 47 3.49 10.61 10.51
CA THR A 47 2.48 11.54 11.03
C THR A 47 1.33 11.69 10.04
N ALA A 48 1.62 11.96 8.76
CA ALA A 48 0.58 12.10 7.74
C ALA A 48 -0.32 10.87 7.61
N LEU A 49 0.23 9.65 7.77
CA LEU A 49 -0.56 8.41 7.77
C LEU A 49 -1.37 8.25 9.05
N ASN A 50 -0.76 8.47 10.21
CA ASN A 50 -1.46 8.35 11.50
C ASN A 50 -2.61 9.36 11.61
N ASP A 51 -2.41 10.59 11.14
CA ASP A 51 -3.45 11.63 11.14
C ASP A 51 -4.59 11.25 10.18
N ALA A 52 -4.26 10.72 8.99
CA ALA A 52 -5.27 10.23 8.06
C ALA A 52 -6.09 9.05 8.65
N PHE A 53 -5.44 8.12 9.37
CA PHE A 53 -6.14 7.02 10.04
C PHE A 53 -6.96 7.48 11.26
N ALA A 54 -6.60 8.60 11.87
CA ALA A 54 -7.35 9.18 12.99
C ALA A 54 -8.56 10.00 12.57
N ASP A 55 -8.61 10.44 11.31
CA ASP A 55 -9.68 11.29 10.78
C ASP A 55 -10.83 10.40 10.24
N PRO A 56 -12.02 10.41 10.88
CA PRO A 56 -13.17 9.61 10.45
C PRO A 56 -13.75 10.02 9.08
N GLU A 57 -13.40 11.20 8.57
CA GLU A 57 -13.81 11.64 7.23
C GLU A 57 -12.92 11.06 6.11
N VAL A 58 -11.78 10.45 6.47
CA VAL A 58 -10.85 9.84 5.52
C VAL A 58 -11.18 8.36 5.31
N GLY A 59 -11.86 8.04 4.21
CA GLY A 59 -12.19 6.65 3.85
C GLY A 59 -11.03 5.88 3.21
N ALA A 60 -10.07 6.56 2.58
CA ALA A 60 -8.94 5.91 1.91
C ALA A 60 -7.66 6.76 1.91
N VAL A 61 -6.52 6.11 1.99
CA VAL A 61 -5.20 6.67 1.76
C VAL A 61 -4.63 6.07 0.48
N TRP A 62 -4.59 6.86 -0.60
CA TRP A 62 -4.06 6.43 -1.88
C TRP A 62 -2.61 6.87 -2.06
N ALA A 63 -1.70 5.92 -2.25
CA ALA A 63 -0.29 6.21 -2.44
C ALA A 63 -0.05 6.91 -3.78
N LEU A 64 0.61 8.08 -3.77
CA LEU A 64 0.98 8.80 -5.02
C LEU A 64 1.95 7.98 -5.86
N ARG A 65 2.88 7.27 -5.23
CA ARG A 65 3.81 6.33 -5.89
C ARG A 65 4.44 5.35 -4.91
N GLY A 66 4.98 4.26 -5.47
CA GLY A 66 5.87 3.34 -4.78
C GLY A 66 7.32 3.83 -4.66
N GLY A 67 8.25 2.89 -4.71
CA GLY A 67 9.69 3.13 -4.65
C GLY A 67 10.32 2.45 -3.46
N TYR A 68 10.73 3.19 -2.41
CA TYR A 68 11.28 2.65 -1.16
C TYR A 68 10.98 3.60 -0.02
N GLY A 69 10.73 3.07 1.17
CA GLY A 69 10.61 3.83 2.40
C GLY A 69 9.48 3.42 3.33
N CYS A 70 8.50 2.62 2.88
CA CYS A 70 7.39 2.16 3.71
C CYS A 70 7.87 1.31 4.89
N THR A 71 8.80 0.38 4.70
CA THR A 71 9.36 -0.44 5.77
C THR A 71 10.00 0.38 6.90
N ARG A 72 10.50 1.58 6.60
CA ARG A 72 11.09 2.49 7.60
C ARG A 72 10.07 3.11 8.54
N ILE A 73 8.84 3.30 8.05
CA ILE A 73 7.80 4.02 8.79
C ILE A 73 6.82 3.07 9.49
N VAL A 74 6.72 1.81 9.07
CA VAL A 74 5.85 0.82 9.73
C VAL A 74 5.98 0.81 11.25
N PRO A 75 7.19 0.85 11.86
CA PRO A 75 7.33 0.89 13.32
C PRO A 75 6.79 2.16 14.00
N LEU A 76 6.49 3.21 13.22
CA LEU A 76 6.00 4.50 13.70
C LEU A 76 4.47 4.65 13.56
N LEU A 77 3.81 3.65 12.96
CA LEU A 77 2.37 3.68 12.71
C LEU A 77 1.58 3.10 13.89
N SER A 78 0.42 3.68 14.15
CA SER A 78 -0.51 3.23 15.19
C SER A 78 -1.50 2.20 14.63
N ALA A 79 -1.24 0.91 14.85
CA ALA A 79 -2.18 -0.14 14.48
C ALA A 79 -3.52 -0.03 15.22
N GLN A 80 -3.53 0.55 16.44
CA GLN A 80 -4.77 0.78 17.17
C GLN A 80 -5.64 1.81 16.46
N THR A 81 -5.06 2.93 16.01
CA THR A 81 -5.79 3.97 15.26
C THR A 81 -6.44 3.41 14.00
N LEU A 82 -5.69 2.59 13.24
CA LEU A 82 -6.23 1.95 12.04
C LEU A 82 -7.37 0.95 12.37
N ARG A 83 -7.30 0.23 13.49
CA ARG A 83 -8.40 -0.66 13.94
C ARG A 83 -9.64 0.12 14.35
N ASP A 84 -9.45 1.24 15.04
CA ASP A 84 -10.56 2.06 15.55
C ASP A 84 -11.29 2.79 14.43
N ASN A 85 -10.55 3.16 13.36
CA ASN A 85 -11.08 3.78 12.16
C ASN A 85 -10.51 3.09 10.90
N PRO A 86 -11.11 1.96 10.47
CA PRO A 86 -10.63 1.22 9.30
C PRO A 86 -10.66 2.07 8.03
N THR A 87 -9.48 2.37 7.51
CA THR A 87 -9.26 3.21 6.33
C THR A 87 -8.57 2.38 5.25
N TRP A 88 -9.05 2.44 4.01
CA TRP A 88 -8.42 1.75 2.91
C TRP A 88 -7.01 2.26 2.67
N ILE A 89 -6.02 1.37 2.66
CA ILE A 89 -4.67 1.66 2.18
C ILE A 89 -4.58 1.15 0.76
N VAL A 90 -4.32 2.06 -0.20
CA VAL A 90 -4.37 1.76 -1.63
C VAL A 90 -3.00 1.97 -2.26
N GLY A 91 -2.51 0.94 -2.96
CA GLY A 91 -1.25 0.98 -3.68
C GLY A 91 -0.65 -0.39 -3.91
N PHE A 92 0.54 -0.44 -4.50
CA PHE A 92 1.32 -1.66 -4.75
C PHE A 92 2.82 -1.39 -4.58
N SER A 93 3.70 -2.35 -4.97
CA SER A 93 5.15 -2.19 -4.86
C SER A 93 5.57 -1.99 -3.40
N ASP A 94 6.30 -0.91 -3.07
CA ASP A 94 6.76 -0.61 -1.70
C ASP A 94 5.61 -0.49 -0.67
N VAL A 95 4.39 -0.18 -1.12
CA VAL A 95 3.17 -0.15 -0.27
C VAL A 95 2.84 -1.52 0.32
N THR A 96 3.38 -2.60 -0.22
CA THR A 96 3.28 -3.96 0.34
C THR A 96 3.64 -4.01 1.83
N ALA A 97 4.59 -3.20 2.29
CA ALA A 97 4.93 -3.12 3.70
C ALA A 97 3.76 -2.59 4.56
N LEU A 98 2.98 -1.65 4.03
CA LEU A 98 1.76 -1.15 4.69
C LEU A 98 0.62 -2.16 4.62
N HIS A 99 0.49 -2.90 3.51
CA HIS A 99 -0.48 -4.00 3.41
C HIS A 99 -0.21 -5.08 4.46
N GLY A 100 1.07 -5.49 4.62
CA GLY A 100 1.47 -6.44 5.66
C GLY A 100 1.15 -5.93 7.07
N TRP A 101 1.42 -4.67 7.35
CA TRP A 101 1.11 -4.02 8.62
C TRP A 101 -0.41 -3.93 8.87
N ALA A 102 -1.20 -3.54 7.87
CA ALA A 102 -2.67 -3.49 7.97
C ALA A 102 -3.25 -4.89 8.22
N ASN A 103 -2.74 -5.91 7.52
CA ASN A 103 -3.14 -7.30 7.74
C ASN A 103 -2.88 -7.77 9.18
N GLN A 104 -1.73 -7.42 9.78
CA GLN A 104 -1.45 -7.69 11.19
C GLN A 104 -2.41 -6.94 12.13
N ALA A 105 -2.86 -5.76 11.73
CA ALA A 105 -3.89 -5.02 12.46
C ALA A 105 -5.30 -5.63 12.30
N GLY A 106 -5.48 -6.61 11.42
CA GLY A 106 -6.79 -7.20 11.10
C GLY A 106 -7.63 -6.33 10.17
N VAL A 107 -7.01 -5.39 9.46
CA VAL A 107 -7.68 -4.47 8.52
C VAL A 107 -7.30 -4.83 7.09
N ALA A 108 -8.31 -4.89 6.21
CA ALA A 108 -8.10 -5.12 4.78
C ALA A 108 -7.50 -3.88 4.10
N SER A 109 -6.80 -4.11 2.99
CA SER A 109 -6.20 -3.06 2.18
C SER A 109 -6.27 -3.43 0.69
N LEU A 110 -6.08 -2.47 -0.20
CA LEU A 110 -6.24 -2.66 -1.63
C LEU A 110 -4.87 -2.67 -2.34
N HIS A 111 -4.45 -3.85 -2.81
CA HIS A 111 -3.33 -3.97 -3.75
C HIS A 111 -3.82 -3.49 -5.12
N ALA A 112 -3.52 -2.26 -5.46
CA ALA A 112 -4.10 -1.54 -6.59
C ALA A 112 -3.11 -0.50 -7.15
N PRO A 113 -3.34 0.06 -8.35
CA PRO A 113 -2.47 1.06 -8.94
C PRO A 113 -2.22 2.26 -8.03
N VAL A 114 -0.98 2.76 -8.01
CA VAL A 114 -0.63 4.05 -7.40
C VAL A 114 -0.90 5.20 -8.39
N ALA A 115 -1.03 6.43 -7.90
CA ALA A 115 -1.37 7.56 -8.77
C ALA A 115 -0.34 7.81 -9.90
N SER A 116 0.94 7.50 -9.68
CA SER A 116 1.96 7.65 -10.73
C SER A 116 1.84 6.66 -11.90
N THR A 117 1.00 5.64 -11.79
CA THR A 117 0.74 4.68 -12.87
C THR A 117 -0.61 4.91 -13.57
N LEU A 118 -1.34 5.96 -13.23
CA LEU A 118 -2.66 6.26 -13.82
C LEU A 118 -2.66 6.23 -15.36
N ALA A 119 -1.66 6.84 -15.98
CA ALA A 119 -1.57 6.93 -17.44
C ALA A 119 -1.28 5.57 -18.14
N SER A 120 -0.85 4.57 -17.40
CA SER A 120 -0.54 3.22 -17.90
C SER A 120 -1.45 2.13 -17.33
N THR A 121 -2.45 2.50 -16.54
CA THR A 121 -3.44 1.59 -15.98
C THR A 121 -4.68 1.58 -16.87
N ASP A 122 -5.22 0.41 -17.13
CA ASP A 122 -6.41 0.24 -17.95
C ASP A 122 -7.65 0.86 -17.29
N ASP A 123 -8.57 1.39 -18.10
CA ASP A 123 -9.80 2.04 -17.62
C ASP A 123 -10.69 1.10 -16.79
N GLU A 124 -10.67 -0.20 -17.07
CA GLU A 124 -11.39 -1.22 -16.31
C GLU A 124 -10.89 -1.30 -14.88
N ASP A 125 -9.56 -1.36 -14.69
CA ASP A 125 -8.92 -1.40 -13.36
C ASP A 125 -9.17 -0.11 -12.58
N LEU A 126 -9.10 1.04 -13.24
CA LEU A 126 -9.39 2.33 -12.61
C LEU A 126 -10.88 2.44 -12.21
N SER A 127 -11.77 1.91 -13.03
CA SER A 127 -13.20 1.88 -12.74
C SER A 127 -13.51 0.96 -11.56
N ALA A 128 -12.87 -0.21 -11.49
CA ALA A 128 -13.00 -1.14 -10.38
C ALA A 128 -12.48 -0.51 -9.07
N LEU A 129 -11.31 0.15 -9.10
CA LEU A 129 -10.79 0.88 -7.95
C LEU A 129 -11.76 1.98 -7.49
N ALA A 130 -12.26 2.78 -8.42
CA ALA A 130 -13.22 3.84 -8.12
C ALA A 130 -14.50 3.32 -7.47
N GLU A 131 -14.99 2.17 -7.93
CA GLU A 131 -16.19 1.54 -7.36
C GLU A 131 -15.98 1.07 -5.93
N VAL A 132 -14.86 0.40 -5.65
CA VAL A 132 -14.50 0.00 -4.28
C VAL A 132 -14.37 1.21 -3.36
N LEU A 133 -13.73 2.28 -3.83
CA LEU A 133 -13.55 3.50 -3.02
C LEU A 133 -14.88 4.23 -2.72
N LYS A 134 -15.89 4.10 -3.60
CA LYS A 134 -17.23 4.69 -3.39
C LYS A 134 -18.11 3.83 -2.49
N THR A 135 -18.07 2.54 -2.66
CA THR A 135 -19.00 1.61 -2.00
C THR A 135 -18.45 1.05 -0.70
N GLY A 136 -17.13 1.02 -0.56
CA GLY A 136 -16.44 0.31 0.53
C GLY A 136 -16.49 -1.22 0.38
N ASP A 137 -17.07 -1.72 -0.72
CA ASP A 137 -17.26 -3.16 -0.97
C ASP A 137 -16.34 -3.60 -2.12
N PRO A 138 -15.25 -4.31 -1.84
CA PRO A 138 -14.49 -5.00 -2.86
C PRO A 138 -15.33 -6.21 -3.32
N THR A 139 -16.11 -6.09 -4.39
CA THR A 139 -16.79 -7.22 -5.05
C THR A 139 -15.75 -8.23 -5.53
N LEU A 140 -15.17 -8.96 -4.61
CA LEU A 140 -14.23 -10.04 -4.89
C LEU A 140 -15.04 -11.30 -5.17
N ASP A 141 -14.73 -11.98 -6.26
CA ASP A 141 -15.08 -13.39 -6.40
C ASP A 141 -14.66 -14.10 -5.12
N GLN A 142 -15.57 -14.91 -4.58
CA GLN A 142 -15.41 -15.50 -3.25
C GLN A 142 -14.16 -16.41 -3.22
N LEU A 143 -13.05 -15.85 -2.80
CA LEU A 143 -11.90 -16.65 -2.42
C LEU A 143 -12.24 -17.39 -1.13
N ASP A 144 -11.89 -18.67 -1.08
CA ASP A 144 -12.10 -19.52 0.11
C ASP A 144 -11.20 -19.15 1.29
N ARG A 145 -10.23 -18.27 1.07
CA ARG A 145 -9.23 -17.79 2.06
C ARG A 145 -8.89 -16.34 1.83
N ALA A 146 -8.46 -15.69 2.90
CA ALA A 146 -7.89 -14.35 2.82
C ALA A 146 -6.60 -14.37 1.97
N VAL A 147 -6.39 -13.30 1.21
CA VAL A 147 -5.15 -13.05 0.45
C VAL A 147 -4.27 -12.11 1.25
N VAL A 148 -2.98 -12.41 1.27
CA VAL A 148 -1.95 -11.54 1.84
C VAL A 148 -0.75 -11.56 0.89
N GLY A 149 -0.04 -10.46 0.78
CA GLY A 149 1.13 -10.43 -0.09
C GLY A 149 1.35 -9.11 -0.79
N GLY A 150 1.92 -9.18 -1.99
CA GLY A 150 2.29 -8.08 -2.87
C GLY A 150 3.69 -8.26 -3.43
N ASN A 151 4.50 -7.21 -3.41
CA ASN A 151 5.83 -7.23 -4.00
C ASN A 151 6.78 -8.19 -3.26
N LEU A 152 7.35 -9.13 -4.03
CA LEU A 152 8.18 -10.23 -3.50
C LEU A 152 9.43 -9.71 -2.78
N SER A 153 10.13 -8.72 -3.36
CA SER A 153 11.36 -8.19 -2.76
C SER A 153 11.08 -7.43 -1.46
N VAL A 154 9.94 -6.76 -1.35
CA VAL A 154 9.52 -6.10 -0.10
C VAL A 154 9.16 -7.14 0.96
N LEU A 155 8.38 -8.17 0.61
CA LEU A 155 8.04 -9.27 1.52
C LEU A 155 9.30 -10.01 1.98
N TYR A 156 10.24 -10.28 1.06
CA TYR A 156 11.53 -10.87 1.39
C TYR A 156 12.30 -10.04 2.42
N ALA A 157 12.31 -8.71 2.26
CA ALA A 157 12.95 -7.81 3.24
C ALA A 157 12.24 -7.78 4.61
N MET A 158 10.98 -8.23 4.67
CA MET A 158 10.20 -8.33 5.92
C MET A 158 10.36 -9.69 6.63
N LEU A 159 10.91 -10.71 5.95
CA LEU A 159 11.13 -12.03 6.55
C LEU A 159 11.92 -11.94 7.86
N GLY A 160 11.45 -12.63 8.90
CA GLY A 160 12.07 -12.63 10.22
C GLY A 160 11.93 -11.34 11.02
N THR A 161 11.22 -10.35 10.50
CA THR A 161 10.89 -9.12 11.22
C THR A 161 9.51 -9.22 11.88
N PRO A 162 9.23 -8.42 12.93
CA PRO A 162 7.90 -8.38 13.55
C PRO A 162 6.81 -7.78 12.63
N HIS A 163 7.18 -7.31 11.43
CA HIS A 163 6.28 -6.68 10.47
C HIS A 163 5.82 -7.63 9.35
N MET A 164 6.40 -8.84 9.29
CA MET A 164 5.95 -9.86 8.35
C MET A 164 4.51 -10.28 8.69
N PRO A 165 3.54 -10.18 7.75
CA PRO A 165 2.17 -10.58 8.03
C PRO A 165 2.07 -12.09 8.28
N PRO A 166 1.09 -12.56 9.08
CA PRO A 166 0.85 -13.99 9.26
C PRO A 166 0.33 -14.60 7.96
N LEU A 167 1.01 -15.64 7.47
CA LEU A 167 0.73 -16.28 6.18
C LEU A 167 -0.09 -17.57 6.31
N GLU A 168 -0.08 -18.19 7.50
CA GLU A 168 -0.72 -19.48 7.73
C GLU A 168 -2.22 -19.46 7.35
N GLY A 169 -2.62 -20.42 6.52
CA GLY A 169 -4.00 -20.57 6.08
C GLY A 169 -4.50 -19.53 5.10
N LYS A 170 -3.62 -18.73 4.51
CA LYS A 170 -3.95 -17.67 3.55
C LYS A 170 -3.38 -17.96 2.17
N TRP A 171 -3.96 -17.34 1.15
CA TRP A 171 -3.32 -17.25 -0.17
C TRP A 171 -2.22 -16.20 -0.13
N LEU A 172 -1.04 -16.56 -0.65
CA LEU A 172 0.08 -15.64 -0.77
C LEU A 172 0.12 -15.07 -2.20
N LEU A 173 -0.14 -13.77 -2.33
CA LEU A 173 0.07 -13.02 -3.57
C LEU A 173 1.53 -12.61 -3.67
N LEU A 174 2.17 -12.95 -4.78
CA LEU A 174 3.53 -12.52 -5.10
C LEU A 174 3.53 -11.86 -6.47
N GLU A 175 4.05 -10.64 -6.55
CA GLU A 175 4.39 -9.97 -7.79
C GLU A 175 5.78 -9.34 -7.66
N ASP A 176 6.47 -9.17 -8.75
CA ASP A 176 7.69 -8.36 -8.85
C ASP A 176 7.90 -7.91 -10.29
N VAL A 177 8.75 -6.92 -10.50
CA VAL A 177 9.06 -6.37 -11.81
C VAL A 177 10.56 -6.18 -11.97
N ASP A 178 11.08 -6.54 -13.16
CA ASP A 178 12.47 -6.37 -13.56
C ASP A 178 13.52 -7.12 -12.70
N GLU A 179 13.12 -8.16 -11.97
CA GLU A 179 14.02 -9.00 -11.20
C GLU A 179 14.71 -10.07 -12.06
N TYR A 180 16.00 -10.29 -11.82
CA TYR A 180 16.71 -11.42 -12.44
C TYR A 180 16.22 -12.76 -11.87
N LEU A 181 16.21 -13.81 -12.68
CA LEU A 181 15.75 -15.15 -12.28
C LEU A 181 16.43 -15.65 -11.01
N TYR A 182 17.74 -15.43 -10.84
CA TYR A 182 18.44 -15.86 -9.63
C TYR A 182 18.05 -15.03 -8.37
N HIS A 183 17.56 -13.78 -8.53
CA HIS A 183 16.99 -13.01 -7.43
C HIS A 183 15.65 -13.64 -6.99
N LEU A 184 14.77 -13.94 -7.95
CA LEU A 184 13.50 -14.61 -7.69
C LEU A 184 13.71 -15.94 -6.98
N ASP A 185 14.59 -16.80 -7.53
CA ASP A 185 14.94 -18.11 -6.94
C ASP A 185 15.43 -17.96 -5.49
N ARG A 186 16.38 -17.05 -5.25
CA ARG A 186 16.91 -16.80 -3.91
C ARG A 186 15.85 -16.34 -2.92
N MET A 187 14.94 -15.43 -3.33
CA MET A 187 13.87 -14.96 -2.48
C MET A 187 12.87 -16.07 -2.16
N LEU A 188 12.48 -16.88 -3.15
CA LEU A 188 11.57 -18.01 -2.96
C LEU A 188 12.19 -19.12 -2.08
N VAL A 189 13.47 -19.41 -2.24
CA VAL A 189 14.20 -20.33 -1.35
C VAL A 189 14.22 -19.82 0.08
N ALA A 190 14.40 -18.51 0.29
CA ALA A 190 14.35 -17.92 1.63
C ALA A 190 12.95 -18.03 2.26
N PHE A 191 11.89 -17.85 1.49
CA PHE A 191 10.52 -18.09 1.97
C PHE A 191 10.33 -19.54 2.40
N THR A 192 10.77 -20.50 1.58
CA THR A 192 10.71 -21.92 1.92
C THR A 192 11.47 -22.22 3.22
N HIS A 193 12.68 -21.68 3.39
CA HIS A 193 13.47 -21.88 4.62
C HIS A 193 12.85 -21.19 5.84
N ALA A 194 12.06 -20.15 5.63
CA ALA A 194 11.28 -19.48 6.68
C ALA A 194 9.97 -20.22 7.02
N GLY A 195 9.69 -21.34 6.39
CA GLY A 195 8.49 -22.15 6.62
C GLY A 195 7.23 -21.58 5.94
N VAL A 196 7.41 -20.82 4.87
CA VAL A 196 6.34 -20.30 4.03
C VAL A 196 6.20 -21.23 2.83
N GLY A 197 5.08 -21.98 2.72
CA GLY A 197 4.79 -22.94 1.65
C GLY A 197 3.91 -24.07 2.12
#